data_27daa0f53ebf7d97001a9d529642c7f2
#
_entry.id   27daa0f53ebf7d97001a9d529642c7f2
#
_cell.length_a   1.000
_cell.length_b   1.000
_cell.length_c   1.000
_cell.angle_alpha   90.00
_cell.angle_beta   90.00
_cell.angle_gamma   90.00
#
_symmetry.space_group_name_H-M   'P 1'
#
loop_
_entity.id
_entity.type
_entity.pdbx_description
1 polymer ?
#
loop_
_entity_poly.entity_id
_entity_poly.type
_entity_poly.pdbx_seq_one_letter_code
_entity_poly.pdbx_strand_id
1 'polypeptide(L)'
;MIQHSSWRVSAAALLTVVVGAGCSDNGNDIITPPPPPPPETVTITSVAASANPTNALAASVAVVAEHADSARLLFGAPGAPTDSTPGVSLASGQASIPVLGLRSGVAYRGVVEAFGSSGRVQSDSVGFAAGDLPELLQRVTVATTGTGAPGYTLAALALGGTTLFAVAFDSAGAIRWYRGFDFTTPQATGDLKQQTNGNFTLFVGATTGSQPVPGHFVEFAPTGDSLRTIAAPDPLFTDNHELTITGSGADERMHLFGYDRRVSDLSPVGGPDAAEIAGHTVLRLRPDGSSEFTWSGWDHLRIEDWIEPPPPDPTSTTQLDFDHPNALSLDLDGNYIVSWRNLGEVTKIDAQSGAIVWRLGGANNQFTFVDDPLNGFSAQHYARILPNGHLLLYDNGTRHQPQETRVVEYALDPAAHTATLVWEFRHTPPIYTAYVGSVQRLASGNTAIGYGFAGHATEVTPDGSVAWEADLQVDGKPSLVYRLVRIGSLYRYQDP
;
A
#
# COMPACT_ATOMS: atom_id res chain seq x y z
N MET A 1 33.92 25.23 17.06
CA MET A 1 33.65 25.21 18.50
C MET A 1 32.74 24.02 18.73
N ILE A 2 33.32 22.99 19.34
CA ILE A 2 32.69 21.68 19.57
C ILE A 2 32.00 21.78 20.94
N GLN A 3 30.68 21.52 20.97
CA GLN A 3 29.98 21.30 22.25
C GLN A 3 29.46 19.87 22.30
N HIS A 4 30.05 19.11 23.22
CA HIS A 4 29.60 17.80 23.63
C HIS A 4 28.33 17.91 24.49
N SER A 5 27.28 17.19 24.19
CA SER A 5 26.17 16.94 25.11
C SER A 5 26.42 15.65 25.89
N SER A 6 26.51 15.80 27.19
CA SER A 6 26.77 14.78 28.18
C SER A 6 25.55 13.91 28.49
N TRP A 7 25.75 12.61 28.44
CA TRP A 7 24.80 11.61 28.98
C TRP A 7 24.80 11.67 30.50
N ARG A 8 23.64 11.82 31.13
CA ARG A 8 23.51 11.67 32.59
C ARG A 8 23.25 10.22 32.93
N VAL A 9 24.22 9.60 33.58
CA VAL A 9 24.09 8.30 34.26
C VAL A 9 23.52 8.60 35.66
N SER A 10 22.34 8.03 35.95
CA SER A 10 21.78 8.07 37.30
C SER A 10 22.53 7.07 38.19
N ALA A 11 23.29 7.56 39.16
CA ALA A 11 23.94 6.77 40.18
C ALA A 11 22.91 6.36 41.23
N ALA A 12 22.78 5.05 41.48
CA ALA A 12 22.07 4.52 42.63
C ALA A 12 22.93 4.76 43.91
N ALA A 13 22.36 5.45 44.87
CA ALA A 13 23.00 5.68 46.15
C ALA A 13 22.98 4.39 46.99
N LEU A 14 24.16 3.88 47.30
CA LEU A 14 24.35 2.79 48.26
C LEU A 14 24.27 3.40 49.68
N LEU A 15 23.26 3.03 50.44
CA LEU A 15 23.13 3.41 51.85
C LEU A 15 23.91 2.41 52.68
N THR A 16 25.06 2.81 53.17
CA THR A 16 25.88 1.99 54.10
C THR A 16 25.32 2.21 55.52
N VAL A 17 24.66 1.20 56.07
CA VAL A 17 24.29 1.16 57.48
C VAL A 17 25.43 0.56 58.29
N VAL A 18 26.04 1.36 59.15
CA VAL A 18 26.98 0.90 60.17
C VAL A 18 26.17 0.32 61.33
N VAL A 19 26.25 -0.99 61.56
CA VAL A 19 25.65 -1.65 62.73
C VAL A 19 26.71 -1.78 63.78
N GLY A 20 26.48 -1.06 64.88
CA GLY A 20 27.28 -1.23 66.12
C GLY A 20 26.99 -2.58 66.79
N ALA A 21 28.03 -3.25 67.21
CA ALA A 21 27.95 -4.52 67.93
C ALA A 21 27.31 -4.31 69.31
N GLY A 22 26.12 -4.88 69.49
CA GLY A 22 25.54 -5.11 70.82
C GLY A 22 25.09 -6.56 70.88
N CYS A 23 25.78 -7.37 71.68
CA CYS A 23 25.37 -8.73 72.00
C CYS A 23 24.05 -8.72 72.76
N SER A 24 22.98 -9.24 72.18
CA SER A 24 21.90 -9.84 72.97
C SER A 24 21.28 -10.95 72.08
N ASP A 25 21.34 -12.18 72.64
CA ASP A 25 20.63 -13.33 72.11
C ASP A 25 19.14 -13.05 72.02
N ASN A 26 18.64 -12.88 70.84
CA ASN A 26 17.24 -13.09 70.50
C ASN A 26 17.21 -13.70 69.09
N GLY A 27 16.72 -14.94 69.01
CA GLY A 27 16.54 -15.67 67.76
C GLY A 27 15.68 -14.88 66.77
N ASN A 28 16.32 -14.20 65.87
CA ASN A 28 15.68 -13.69 64.65
C ASN A 28 15.62 -14.83 63.65
N ASP A 29 14.52 -15.53 63.67
CA ASP A 29 14.16 -16.36 62.50
C ASP A 29 14.06 -15.40 61.32
N ILE A 30 15.03 -15.48 60.40
CA ILE A 30 14.93 -14.87 59.08
C ILE A 30 13.79 -15.56 58.40
N ILE A 31 12.61 -14.93 58.43
CA ILE A 31 11.46 -15.37 57.61
C ILE A 31 11.86 -15.10 56.16
N THR A 32 12.44 -16.10 55.52
CA THR A 32 12.57 -16.12 54.04
C THR A 32 11.15 -16.06 53.49
N PRO A 33 10.83 -15.07 52.66
CA PRO A 33 9.50 -15.06 52.01
C PRO A 33 9.30 -16.40 51.32
N PRO A 34 8.09 -16.95 51.34
CA PRO A 34 7.79 -18.19 50.65
C PRO A 34 8.18 -18.03 49.18
N PRO A 35 8.71 -19.08 48.53
CA PRO A 35 8.98 -19.02 47.10
C PRO A 35 7.70 -18.61 46.37
N PRO A 36 7.79 -17.82 45.30
CA PRO A 36 6.65 -17.47 44.49
C PRO A 36 5.91 -18.77 44.08
N PRO A 37 4.57 -18.77 44.04
CA PRO A 37 3.83 -19.93 43.60
C PRO A 37 4.31 -20.34 42.18
N PRO A 38 4.36 -21.63 41.87
CA PRO A 38 4.70 -22.09 40.52
C PRO A 38 3.77 -21.44 39.49
N PRO A 39 4.28 -21.11 38.30
CA PRO A 39 3.43 -20.50 37.26
C PRO A 39 2.26 -21.45 36.93
N GLU A 40 1.08 -20.85 36.81
CA GLU A 40 -0.14 -21.60 36.48
C GLU A 40 -0.01 -22.22 35.09
N THR A 41 -0.47 -23.47 34.94
CA THR A 41 -0.29 -24.23 33.70
C THR A 41 -1.22 -23.70 32.60
N VAL A 42 -0.68 -23.41 31.44
CA VAL A 42 -1.46 -23.05 30.24
C VAL A 42 -2.37 -24.23 29.85
N THR A 43 -3.65 -23.97 29.63
CA THR A 43 -4.62 -24.98 29.23
C THR A 43 -5.52 -24.44 28.11
N ILE A 44 -5.64 -25.16 26.99
CA ILE A 44 -6.63 -24.85 25.93
C ILE A 44 -7.92 -25.62 26.28
N THR A 45 -9.03 -24.91 26.48
CA THR A 45 -10.29 -25.48 26.86
C THR A 45 -11.24 -25.67 25.68
N SER A 46 -11.09 -24.89 24.61
CA SER A 46 -11.93 -24.98 23.41
C SER A 46 -11.20 -24.48 22.18
N VAL A 47 -11.41 -25.16 21.03
CA VAL A 47 -10.99 -24.73 19.70
C VAL A 47 -12.11 -25.06 18.72
N ALA A 48 -12.56 -24.07 17.93
CA ALA A 48 -13.58 -24.25 16.91
C ALA A 48 -13.27 -23.42 15.66
N ALA A 49 -13.35 -24.02 14.48
CA ALA A 49 -13.17 -23.35 13.21
C ALA A 49 -14.51 -22.97 12.58
N SER A 50 -14.55 -21.83 11.90
CA SER A 50 -15.68 -21.34 11.11
C SER A 50 -15.19 -20.72 9.80
N ALA A 51 -16.02 -20.81 8.74
CA ALA A 51 -15.76 -20.10 7.50
C ALA A 51 -15.92 -18.59 7.70
N ASN A 52 -15.16 -17.80 6.93
CA ASN A 52 -15.36 -16.35 6.86
C ASN A 52 -16.57 -16.06 5.94
N PRO A 53 -17.56 -15.27 6.38
CA PRO A 53 -18.78 -15.03 5.61
C PRO A 53 -18.59 -14.15 4.37
N THR A 54 -17.53 -13.35 4.31
CA THR A 54 -17.27 -12.37 3.23
C THR A 54 -16.15 -12.78 2.29
N ASN A 55 -15.35 -13.81 2.67
CA ASN A 55 -14.23 -14.29 1.87
C ASN A 55 -14.12 -15.82 1.98
N ALA A 56 -14.50 -16.52 0.94
CA ALA A 56 -14.44 -17.98 0.90
C ALA A 56 -13.01 -18.56 1.04
N LEU A 57 -11.97 -17.75 0.82
CA LEU A 57 -10.55 -18.11 0.98
C LEU A 57 -10.00 -17.75 2.36
N ALA A 58 -10.88 -17.56 3.33
CA ALA A 58 -10.53 -17.26 4.71
C ALA A 58 -11.37 -18.09 5.68
N ALA A 59 -10.83 -18.29 6.87
CA ALA A 59 -11.51 -18.94 7.98
C ALA A 59 -11.18 -18.20 9.28
N SER A 60 -11.86 -18.56 10.34
CA SER A 60 -11.58 -18.10 11.69
C SER A 60 -11.51 -19.29 12.63
N VAL A 61 -10.53 -19.31 13.54
CA VAL A 61 -10.40 -20.32 14.58
C VAL A 61 -10.56 -19.65 15.93
N ALA A 62 -11.71 -19.87 16.57
CA ALA A 62 -11.95 -19.44 17.93
C ALA A 62 -11.15 -20.32 18.89
N VAL A 63 -10.51 -19.72 19.87
CA VAL A 63 -9.75 -20.41 20.92
C VAL A 63 -10.13 -19.83 22.29
N VAL A 64 -10.30 -20.72 23.28
CA VAL A 64 -10.43 -20.37 24.70
C VAL A 64 -9.31 -21.08 25.43
N ALA A 65 -8.56 -20.34 26.22
CA ALA A 65 -7.43 -20.87 26.99
C ALA A 65 -7.29 -20.16 28.33
N GLU A 66 -6.83 -20.88 29.34
CA GLU A 66 -6.52 -20.37 30.66
C GLU A 66 -5.01 -20.20 30.81
N HIS A 67 -4.59 -19.17 31.53
CA HIS A 67 -3.18 -18.86 31.85
C HIS A 67 -2.31 -18.69 30.58
N ALA A 68 -2.92 -18.26 29.46
CA ALA A 68 -2.25 -18.00 28.20
C ALA A 68 -2.30 -16.51 27.84
N ASP A 69 -1.19 -15.98 27.34
CA ASP A 69 -1.03 -14.57 26.93
C ASP A 69 -1.35 -14.40 25.42
N SER A 70 -1.05 -15.43 24.64
CA SER A 70 -1.24 -15.39 23.18
C SER A 70 -1.46 -16.78 22.58
N ALA A 71 -1.99 -16.80 21.34
CA ALA A 71 -2.13 -18.03 20.56
C ALA A 71 -1.86 -17.76 19.08
N ARG A 72 -1.50 -18.83 18.34
CA ARG A 72 -1.44 -18.88 16.88
C ARG A 72 -1.95 -20.22 16.37
N LEU A 73 -2.28 -20.28 15.09
CA LEU A 73 -2.61 -21.53 14.40
C LEU A 73 -1.43 -21.98 13.54
N LEU A 74 -1.04 -23.24 13.67
CA LEU A 74 -0.24 -23.96 12.68
C LEU A 74 -1.21 -24.75 11.80
N PHE A 75 -1.14 -24.62 10.48
CA PHE A 75 -2.11 -25.26 9.59
C PHE A 75 -1.49 -25.65 8.26
N GLY A 76 -2.13 -26.57 7.56
CA GLY A 76 -1.71 -27.00 6.22
C GLY A 76 -2.77 -27.87 5.54
N ALA A 77 -2.70 -27.93 4.20
CA ALA A 77 -3.41 -28.94 3.44
C ALA A 77 -2.71 -30.31 3.58
N PRO A 78 -3.41 -31.44 3.41
CA PRO A 78 -2.80 -32.76 3.47
C PRO A 78 -1.63 -32.88 2.49
N GLY A 79 -0.44 -33.22 3.01
CA GLY A 79 0.78 -33.39 2.23
C GLY A 79 1.50 -32.10 1.84
N ALA A 80 1.00 -30.93 2.26
CA ALA A 80 1.66 -29.63 2.06
C ALA A 80 2.51 -29.23 3.29
N PRO A 81 3.47 -28.31 3.12
CA PRO A 81 4.16 -27.69 4.24
C PRO A 81 3.19 -27.04 5.23
N THR A 82 3.57 -27.01 6.51
CA THR A 82 2.81 -26.34 7.56
C THR A 82 3.06 -24.84 7.50
N ASP A 83 1.98 -24.08 7.47
CA ASP A 83 1.96 -22.62 7.55
C ASP A 83 1.58 -22.15 8.95
N SER A 84 1.77 -20.87 9.27
CA SER A 84 1.38 -20.33 10.57
C SER A 84 0.73 -18.96 10.44
N THR A 85 -0.31 -18.72 11.26
CA THR A 85 -0.84 -17.38 11.43
C THR A 85 0.06 -16.52 12.32
N PRO A 86 -0.04 -15.20 12.27
CA PRO A 86 0.44 -14.35 13.36
C PRO A 86 -0.18 -14.74 14.71
N GLY A 87 0.51 -14.41 15.81
CA GLY A 87 -0.03 -14.55 17.15
C GLY A 87 -1.13 -13.52 17.42
N VAL A 88 -2.18 -13.95 18.13
CA VAL A 88 -3.24 -13.10 18.66
C VAL A 88 -3.18 -13.07 20.18
N SER A 89 -3.58 -11.95 20.81
CA SER A 89 -3.61 -11.83 22.28
C SER A 89 -4.75 -12.66 22.87
N LEU A 90 -4.49 -13.33 24.00
CA LEU A 90 -5.44 -14.06 24.83
C LEU A 90 -5.66 -13.37 26.19
N ALA A 91 -5.36 -12.08 26.32
CA ALA A 91 -5.51 -11.35 27.58
C ALA A 91 -6.91 -11.44 28.22
N SER A 92 -7.96 -11.73 27.43
CA SER A 92 -9.33 -11.97 27.89
C SER A 92 -9.67 -13.48 28.06
N GLY A 93 -8.68 -14.37 27.95
CA GLY A 93 -8.88 -15.82 27.97
C GLY A 93 -9.47 -16.42 26.71
N GLN A 94 -9.80 -15.60 25.71
CA GLN A 94 -10.33 -16.04 24.42
C GLN A 94 -9.88 -15.15 23.27
N ALA A 95 -9.79 -15.72 22.07
CA ALA A 95 -9.48 -15.00 20.85
C ALA A 95 -10.08 -15.68 19.62
N SER A 96 -10.15 -14.92 18.53
CA SER A 96 -10.42 -15.43 17.18
C SER A 96 -9.17 -15.25 16.33
N ILE A 97 -8.63 -16.34 15.84
CA ILE A 97 -7.43 -16.37 14.99
C ILE A 97 -7.89 -16.31 13.53
N PRO A 98 -7.66 -15.20 12.78
CA PRO A 98 -7.97 -15.17 11.37
C PRO A 98 -7.02 -16.07 10.59
N VAL A 99 -7.57 -16.82 9.62
CA VAL A 99 -6.80 -17.66 8.68
C VAL A 99 -7.05 -17.15 7.29
N LEU A 100 -6.05 -16.55 6.69
CA LEU A 100 -6.12 -15.90 5.37
C LEU A 100 -5.25 -16.65 4.35
N GLY A 101 -5.50 -16.40 3.08
CA GLY A 101 -4.66 -16.93 2.01
C GLY A 101 -4.88 -18.39 1.70
N LEU A 102 -6.06 -18.92 1.96
CA LEU A 102 -6.43 -20.30 1.63
C LEU A 102 -6.59 -20.48 0.11
N ARG A 103 -6.48 -21.71 -0.37
CA ARG A 103 -6.74 -22.07 -1.77
C ARG A 103 -8.18 -22.54 -1.92
N SER A 104 -8.86 -22.07 -2.95
CA SER A 104 -10.25 -22.44 -3.26
C SER A 104 -10.47 -23.95 -3.30
N GLY A 105 -11.53 -24.41 -2.64
CA GLY A 105 -11.94 -25.81 -2.59
C GLY A 105 -11.01 -26.76 -1.81
N VAL A 106 -10.02 -26.23 -1.08
CA VAL A 106 -9.03 -27.04 -0.35
C VAL A 106 -9.43 -27.19 1.12
N ALA A 107 -9.35 -28.43 1.62
CA ALA A 107 -9.50 -28.74 3.04
C ALA A 107 -8.16 -28.61 3.77
N TYR A 108 -8.21 -28.10 5.00
CA TYR A 108 -7.05 -27.87 5.87
C TYR A 108 -7.24 -28.53 7.23
N ARG A 109 -6.13 -28.76 7.90
CA ARG A 109 -6.07 -29.13 9.30
C ARG A 109 -5.10 -28.21 10.01
N GLY A 110 -5.40 -27.87 11.26
CA GLY A 110 -4.54 -27.02 12.06
C GLY A 110 -4.54 -27.42 13.53
N VAL A 111 -3.54 -26.93 14.25
CA VAL A 111 -3.33 -27.09 15.69
C VAL A 111 -3.10 -25.68 16.24
N VAL A 112 -3.85 -25.31 17.28
CA VAL A 112 -3.61 -24.05 17.98
C VAL A 112 -2.47 -24.24 18.98
N GLU A 113 -1.49 -23.35 18.93
CA GLU A 113 -0.47 -23.19 19.97
C GLU A 113 -0.83 -22.01 20.86
N ALA A 114 -1.00 -22.23 22.16
CA ALA A 114 -1.18 -21.19 23.17
C ALA A 114 0.08 -21.05 24.01
N PHE A 115 0.46 -19.82 24.34
CA PHE A 115 1.70 -19.46 25.03
C PHE A 115 1.35 -18.68 26.30
N GLY A 116 2.03 -18.97 27.38
CA GLY A 116 1.95 -18.25 28.65
C GLY A 116 3.22 -18.44 29.50
N SER A 117 3.23 -17.95 30.72
CA SER A 117 4.40 -17.96 31.60
C SER A 117 4.96 -19.34 31.94
N SER A 118 4.11 -20.40 31.92
CA SER A 118 4.50 -21.80 32.16
C SER A 118 5.02 -22.51 30.90
N GLY A 119 4.99 -21.86 29.72
CA GLY A 119 5.40 -22.43 28.46
C GLY A 119 4.32 -22.42 27.39
N ARG A 120 4.30 -23.45 26.52
CA ARG A 120 3.29 -23.57 25.45
C ARG A 120 2.55 -24.90 25.56
N VAL A 121 1.31 -24.88 25.08
CA VAL A 121 0.48 -26.07 24.88
C VAL A 121 -0.10 -26.09 23.47
N GLN A 122 -0.36 -27.27 22.94
CA GLN A 122 -1.05 -27.46 21.65
C GLN A 122 -2.42 -28.05 21.87
N SER A 123 -3.39 -27.66 21.04
CA SER A 123 -4.73 -28.27 21.00
C SER A 123 -4.73 -29.59 20.23
N ASP A 124 -5.85 -30.30 20.29
CA ASP A 124 -6.20 -31.28 19.27
C ASP A 124 -6.35 -30.62 17.89
N SER A 125 -6.25 -31.41 16.84
CA SER A 125 -6.36 -30.93 15.46
C SER A 125 -7.80 -30.50 15.14
N VAL A 126 -7.94 -29.30 14.59
CA VAL A 126 -9.19 -28.76 14.06
C VAL A 126 -9.17 -28.74 12.54
N GLY A 127 -10.29 -29.18 11.91
CA GLY A 127 -10.46 -29.18 10.45
C GLY A 127 -11.27 -27.96 9.98
N PHE A 128 -10.90 -27.41 8.83
CA PHE A 128 -11.66 -26.37 8.13
C PHE A 128 -11.41 -26.48 6.62
N ALA A 129 -12.20 -25.77 5.81
CA ALA A 129 -12.03 -25.76 4.36
C ALA A 129 -12.27 -24.36 3.81
N ALA A 130 -11.55 -24.03 2.75
CA ALA A 130 -11.90 -22.90 1.91
C ALA A 130 -13.08 -23.29 1.01
N GLY A 131 -13.96 -22.31 0.76
CA GLY A 131 -15.01 -22.46 -0.24
C GLY A 131 -14.51 -22.20 -1.66
N ASP A 132 -15.44 -22.26 -2.62
CA ASP A 132 -15.17 -21.91 -3.99
C ASP A 132 -15.11 -20.39 -4.17
N LEU A 133 -14.36 -19.94 -5.17
CA LEU A 133 -14.38 -18.54 -5.60
C LEU A 133 -15.79 -18.12 -6.04
N PRO A 134 -16.21 -16.87 -5.78
CA PRO A 134 -17.42 -16.31 -6.40
C PRO A 134 -17.41 -16.46 -7.92
N GLU A 135 -18.57 -16.68 -8.54
CA GLU A 135 -18.72 -16.92 -9.98
C GLU A 135 -17.98 -15.88 -10.85
N LEU A 136 -18.06 -14.60 -10.49
CA LEU A 136 -17.35 -13.55 -11.22
C LEU A 136 -15.82 -13.70 -11.14
N LEU A 137 -15.29 -14.16 -10.00
CA LEU A 137 -13.84 -14.39 -9.86
C LEU A 137 -13.37 -15.69 -10.52
N GLN A 138 -14.25 -16.66 -10.78
CA GLN A 138 -13.91 -17.86 -11.57
C GLN A 138 -13.59 -17.54 -13.04
N ARG A 139 -14.00 -16.35 -13.52
CA ARG A 139 -13.68 -15.82 -14.86
C ARG A 139 -12.30 -15.21 -14.96
N VAL A 140 -11.64 -15.01 -13.79
CA VAL A 140 -10.30 -14.40 -13.71
C VAL A 140 -9.26 -15.53 -13.76
N THR A 141 -8.29 -15.36 -14.65
CA THR A 141 -7.12 -16.23 -14.73
C THR A 141 -5.85 -15.43 -14.63
N VAL A 142 -4.84 -15.96 -13.97
CA VAL A 142 -3.50 -15.38 -13.90
C VAL A 142 -2.51 -16.43 -14.36
N ALA A 143 -2.03 -16.29 -15.58
CA ALA A 143 -1.00 -17.17 -16.12
C ALA A 143 0.37 -16.64 -15.69
N THR A 144 1.25 -17.50 -15.16
CA THR A 144 2.55 -17.08 -14.66
C THR A 144 3.70 -17.88 -15.27
N THR A 145 4.86 -17.24 -15.39
CA THR A 145 6.14 -17.87 -15.77
C THR A 145 7.23 -17.45 -14.80
N GLY A 146 8.28 -18.25 -14.68
CA GLY A 146 9.42 -17.98 -13.80
C GLY A 146 9.11 -18.19 -12.32
N THR A 147 9.90 -17.54 -11.46
CA THR A 147 9.78 -17.63 -9.99
C THR A 147 9.81 -16.22 -9.40
N GLY A 148 8.66 -15.77 -8.89
CA GLY A 148 8.53 -14.47 -8.23
C GLY A 148 8.95 -14.53 -6.76
N ALA A 149 9.25 -13.36 -6.19
CA ALA A 149 9.46 -13.21 -4.75
C ALA A 149 8.24 -13.73 -3.95
N PRO A 150 8.41 -14.18 -2.72
CA PRO A 150 7.31 -14.53 -1.82
C PRO A 150 6.32 -13.37 -1.64
N GLY A 151 5.07 -13.69 -1.30
CA GLY A 151 4.01 -12.70 -1.08
C GLY A 151 2.91 -12.76 -2.14
N TYR A 152 2.22 -11.64 -2.32
CA TYR A 152 1.03 -11.56 -3.17
C TYR A 152 1.09 -10.32 -4.05
N THR A 153 0.40 -10.39 -5.18
CA THR A 153 0.15 -9.22 -6.05
C THR A 153 -1.30 -8.77 -5.86
N LEU A 154 -1.50 -7.50 -5.55
CA LEU A 154 -2.80 -6.86 -5.45
C LEU A 154 -3.28 -6.38 -6.81
N ALA A 155 -4.58 -6.56 -7.08
CA ALA A 155 -5.27 -5.99 -8.23
C ALA A 155 -6.69 -5.59 -7.84
N ALA A 156 -7.16 -4.44 -8.32
CA ALA A 156 -8.55 -4.02 -8.21
C ALA A 156 -9.27 -4.30 -9.54
N LEU A 157 -10.37 -5.03 -9.50
CA LEU A 157 -11.12 -5.50 -10.66
C LEU A 157 -12.56 -5.00 -10.62
N ALA A 158 -13.05 -4.47 -11.74
CA ALA A 158 -14.48 -4.19 -11.95
C ALA A 158 -15.08 -5.31 -12.80
N LEU A 159 -15.93 -6.13 -12.23
CA LEU A 159 -16.51 -7.31 -12.86
C LEU A 159 -18.05 -7.25 -12.86
N GLY A 160 -18.66 -7.82 -13.90
CA GLY A 160 -20.13 -7.89 -13.99
C GLY A 160 -20.84 -6.53 -14.08
N GLY A 161 -20.10 -5.43 -14.26
CA GLY A 161 -20.61 -4.06 -14.37
C GLY A 161 -20.86 -3.35 -13.05
N THR A 162 -21.27 -4.03 -12.00
CA THR A 162 -21.65 -3.42 -10.70
C THR A 162 -20.89 -3.96 -9.50
N THR A 163 -19.98 -4.91 -9.68
CA THR A 163 -19.18 -5.48 -8.58
C THR A 163 -17.70 -5.11 -8.73
N LEU A 164 -17.13 -4.55 -7.68
CA LEU A 164 -15.69 -4.34 -7.56
C LEU A 164 -15.09 -5.43 -6.67
N PHE A 165 -13.89 -5.90 -7.04
CA PHE A 165 -13.11 -6.81 -6.23
C PHE A 165 -11.72 -6.22 -5.96
N ALA A 166 -11.32 -6.18 -4.69
CA ALA A 166 -9.92 -6.21 -4.32
C ALA A 166 -9.49 -7.68 -4.30
N VAL A 167 -8.43 -8.02 -5.02
CA VAL A 167 -7.91 -9.40 -5.07
C VAL A 167 -6.41 -9.41 -4.76
N ALA A 168 -5.94 -10.53 -4.18
CA ALA A 168 -4.54 -10.84 -4.03
C ALA A 168 -4.28 -12.24 -4.59
N PHE A 169 -3.32 -12.37 -5.51
CA PHE A 169 -2.88 -13.65 -6.06
C PHE A 169 -1.41 -13.92 -5.74
N ASP A 170 -1.05 -15.19 -5.59
CA ASP A 170 0.33 -15.61 -5.31
C ASP A 170 1.19 -15.66 -6.58
N SER A 171 2.49 -15.97 -6.43
CA SER A 171 3.42 -16.07 -7.56
C SER A 171 3.11 -17.21 -8.53
N ALA A 172 2.23 -18.15 -8.17
CA ALA A 172 1.73 -19.20 -9.05
C ALA A 172 0.41 -18.80 -9.75
N GLY A 173 -0.07 -17.56 -9.57
CA GLY A 173 -1.29 -17.03 -10.19
C GLY A 173 -2.58 -17.43 -9.47
N ALA A 174 -2.51 -18.15 -8.34
CA ALA A 174 -3.72 -18.52 -7.60
C ALA A 174 -4.25 -17.33 -6.79
N ILE A 175 -5.55 -17.00 -6.94
CA ILE A 175 -6.21 -16.03 -6.06
C ILE A 175 -6.23 -16.62 -4.66
N ARG A 176 -5.65 -15.88 -3.70
CA ARG A 176 -5.48 -16.31 -2.31
C ARG A 176 -6.31 -15.49 -1.33
N TRP A 177 -6.79 -14.36 -1.77
CA TRP A 177 -7.61 -13.45 -0.98
C TRP A 177 -8.43 -12.55 -1.90
N TYR A 178 -9.62 -12.17 -1.45
CA TYR A 178 -10.45 -11.18 -2.14
C TYR A 178 -11.38 -10.46 -1.15
N ARG A 179 -11.87 -9.28 -1.57
CA ARG A 179 -13.01 -8.59 -0.98
C ARG A 179 -13.89 -8.05 -2.11
N GLY A 180 -15.14 -8.50 -2.16
CA GLY A 180 -16.15 -8.03 -3.10
C GLY A 180 -16.95 -6.84 -2.54
N PHE A 181 -17.32 -5.91 -3.41
CA PHE A 181 -18.18 -4.78 -3.13
C PHE A 181 -19.25 -4.71 -4.22
N ASP A 182 -20.51 -4.90 -3.82
CA ASP A 182 -21.65 -4.87 -4.75
C ASP A 182 -22.35 -3.53 -4.70
N PHE A 183 -22.69 -3.00 -5.90
CA PHE A 183 -23.33 -1.73 -6.08
C PHE A 183 -24.57 -1.89 -6.97
N THR A 184 -25.46 -0.91 -6.92
CA THR A 184 -26.65 -0.86 -7.78
C THR A 184 -26.39 -0.20 -9.13
N THR A 185 -25.29 0.52 -9.26
CA THR A 185 -24.85 1.20 -10.49
C THR A 185 -23.37 0.86 -10.76
N PRO A 186 -22.93 0.94 -12.03
CA PRO A 186 -21.52 0.70 -12.36
C PRO A 186 -20.60 1.63 -11.59
N GLN A 187 -19.50 1.06 -11.10
CA GLN A 187 -18.46 1.77 -10.36
C GLN A 187 -17.11 1.62 -11.05
N ALA A 188 -16.30 2.67 -10.94
CA ALA A 188 -14.88 2.64 -11.24
C ALA A 188 -14.07 2.39 -9.96
N THR A 189 -12.88 1.88 -10.13
CA THR A 189 -11.92 1.71 -9.07
C THR A 189 -10.62 2.44 -9.40
N GLY A 190 -9.85 2.77 -8.39
CA GLY A 190 -8.54 3.42 -8.49
C GLY A 190 -7.51 2.69 -7.63
N ASP A 191 -6.82 3.44 -6.78
CA ASP A 191 -5.78 2.91 -5.90
C ASP A 191 -6.31 1.82 -4.95
N LEU A 192 -5.69 0.63 -5.02
CA LEU A 192 -5.82 -0.44 -4.03
C LEU A 192 -4.47 -0.60 -3.35
N LYS A 193 -4.46 -0.47 -2.03
CA LYS A 193 -3.22 -0.50 -1.25
C LYS A 193 -3.40 -1.20 0.09
N GLN A 194 -2.37 -1.91 0.55
CA GLN A 194 -2.23 -2.25 1.96
C GLN A 194 -1.55 -1.10 2.69
N GLN A 195 -2.20 -0.57 3.71
CA GLN A 195 -1.70 0.54 4.52
C GLN A 195 -0.75 0.05 5.62
N THR A 196 0.06 0.95 6.18
CA THR A 196 1.03 0.62 7.23
C THR A 196 0.39 0.07 8.52
N ASN A 197 -0.89 0.35 8.76
CA ASN A 197 -1.67 -0.24 9.85
C ASN A 197 -2.13 -1.69 9.56
N GLY A 198 -1.82 -2.23 8.38
CA GLY A 198 -2.17 -3.58 7.92
C GLY A 198 -3.54 -3.69 7.23
N ASN A 199 -4.37 -2.66 7.29
CA ASN A 199 -5.65 -2.63 6.59
C ASN A 199 -5.45 -2.37 5.10
N PHE A 200 -6.49 -2.62 4.32
CA PHE A 200 -6.53 -2.29 2.91
C PHE A 200 -7.38 -1.05 2.66
N THR A 201 -7.03 -0.29 1.65
CA THR A 201 -7.86 0.79 1.11
C THR A 201 -8.11 0.58 -0.37
N LEU A 202 -9.34 0.86 -0.82
CA LEU A 202 -9.75 0.81 -2.22
C LEU A 202 -10.53 2.06 -2.54
N PHE A 203 -10.19 2.74 -3.64
CA PHE A 203 -11.04 3.79 -4.19
C PHE A 203 -12.25 3.19 -4.90
N VAL A 204 -13.41 3.78 -4.61
CA VAL A 204 -14.70 3.45 -5.22
C VAL A 204 -15.35 4.74 -5.73
N GLY A 205 -15.67 4.80 -7.01
CA GLY A 205 -16.29 5.98 -7.61
C GLY A 205 -17.30 5.66 -8.69
N ALA A 206 -18.25 6.56 -8.92
CA ALA A 206 -19.25 6.37 -9.94
C ALA A 206 -18.67 6.55 -11.35
N THR A 207 -18.98 5.64 -12.27
CA THR A 207 -18.60 5.77 -13.68
C THR A 207 -19.45 6.85 -14.34
N THR A 208 -18.94 8.07 -14.39
CA THR A 208 -19.63 9.21 -15.03
C THR A 208 -19.20 9.45 -16.48
N GLY A 209 -18.21 8.68 -16.96
CA GLY A 209 -17.60 8.89 -18.29
C GLY A 209 -16.62 10.05 -18.34
N SER A 210 -16.34 10.70 -17.21
CA SER A 210 -15.43 11.84 -17.08
C SER A 210 -14.31 11.56 -16.09
N GLN A 211 -13.17 12.20 -16.27
CA GLN A 211 -12.07 12.24 -15.33
C GLN A 211 -11.95 13.64 -14.72
N PRO A 212 -11.57 13.77 -13.46
CA PRO A 212 -11.44 12.71 -12.46
C PRO A 212 -12.81 12.11 -12.06
N VAL A 213 -12.79 10.88 -11.54
CA VAL A 213 -13.97 10.13 -11.13
C VAL A 213 -14.38 10.52 -9.71
N PRO A 214 -15.59 11.05 -9.45
CA PRO A 214 -16.02 11.36 -8.10
C PRO A 214 -16.24 10.08 -7.28
N GLY A 215 -15.71 10.05 -6.05
CA GLY A 215 -15.80 8.87 -5.20
C GLY A 215 -15.19 9.06 -3.82
N HIS A 216 -14.80 7.97 -3.21
CA HIS A 216 -14.17 7.92 -1.89
C HIS A 216 -13.34 6.65 -1.74
N PHE A 217 -12.49 6.63 -0.72
CA PHE A 217 -11.79 5.41 -0.33
C PHE A 217 -12.57 4.66 0.75
N VAL A 218 -12.61 3.34 0.64
CA VAL A 218 -13.09 2.45 1.70
C VAL A 218 -11.86 1.82 2.36
N GLU A 219 -11.72 1.97 3.68
CA GLU A 219 -10.76 1.20 4.47
C GLU A 219 -11.44 -0.05 5.03
N PHE A 220 -10.78 -1.18 4.93
CA PHE A 220 -11.30 -2.47 5.38
C PHE A 220 -10.18 -3.37 5.92
N ALA A 221 -10.54 -4.20 6.91
CA ALA A 221 -9.62 -5.15 7.53
C ALA A 221 -9.26 -6.29 6.56
N PRO A 222 -8.12 -6.97 6.76
CA PRO A 222 -7.77 -8.19 6.03
C PRO A 222 -8.83 -9.30 6.10
N THR A 223 -9.66 -9.31 7.15
CA THR A 223 -10.80 -10.23 7.30
C THR A 223 -11.97 -9.88 6.39
N GLY A 224 -11.96 -8.70 5.75
CA GLY A 224 -13.00 -8.22 4.84
C GLY A 224 -14.00 -7.25 5.47
N ASP A 225 -13.90 -6.96 6.77
CA ASP A 225 -14.79 -6.04 7.47
C ASP A 225 -14.52 -4.59 7.06
N SER A 226 -15.53 -3.87 6.58
CA SER A 226 -15.42 -2.45 6.30
C SER A 226 -15.28 -1.65 7.61
N LEU A 227 -14.30 -0.75 7.67
CA LEU A 227 -13.95 0.01 8.86
C LEU A 227 -14.46 1.45 8.78
N ARG A 228 -14.14 2.15 7.70
CA ARG A 228 -14.55 3.53 7.47
C ARG A 228 -14.46 3.93 6.00
N THR A 229 -15.07 5.06 5.69
CA THR A 229 -14.94 5.77 4.43
C THR A 229 -14.02 6.97 4.63
N ILE A 230 -13.13 7.23 3.67
CA ILE A 230 -12.20 8.36 3.68
C ILE A 230 -12.44 9.18 2.41
N ALA A 231 -12.69 10.47 2.56
CA ALA A 231 -12.94 11.37 1.46
C ALA A 231 -12.27 12.74 1.70
N ALA A 232 -12.04 13.47 0.61
CA ALA A 232 -11.66 14.87 0.70
C ALA A 232 -12.79 15.67 1.37
N PRO A 233 -12.48 16.68 2.20
CA PRO A 233 -13.50 17.51 2.82
C PRO A 233 -14.16 18.44 1.80
N ASP A 234 -15.45 18.76 2.02
CA ASP A 234 -16.17 19.74 1.23
C ASP A 234 -15.41 21.09 1.15
N PRO A 235 -15.43 21.77 0.00
CA PRO A 235 -16.18 21.48 -1.22
C PRO A 235 -15.41 20.62 -2.25
N LEU A 236 -14.29 19.98 -1.86
CA LEU A 236 -13.48 19.18 -2.77
C LEU A 236 -14.12 17.81 -3.01
N PHE A 237 -13.96 17.29 -4.22
CA PHE A 237 -14.19 15.90 -4.55
C PHE A 237 -12.93 15.08 -4.27
N THR A 238 -13.08 13.82 -3.89
CA THR A 238 -11.95 12.92 -3.69
C THR A 238 -11.44 12.42 -5.03
N ASP A 239 -10.13 12.50 -5.24
CA ASP A 239 -9.47 11.92 -6.40
C ASP A 239 -9.13 10.43 -6.19
N ASN A 240 -9.06 9.66 -7.27
CA ASN A 240 -8.94 8.19 -7.25
C ASN A 240 -7.49 7.67 -7.21
N HIS A 241 -6.49 8.54 -7.32
CA HIS A 241 -5.15 8.08 -7.66
C HIS A 241 -4.31 7.64 -6.45
N GLU A 242 -4.49 8.24 -5.28
CA GLU A 242 -3.61 7.92 -4.15
C GLU A 242 -4.27 8.18 -2.78
N LEU A 243 -4.13 7.20 -1.88
CA LEU A 243 -4.33 7.38 -0.44
C LEU A 243 -3.20 6.69 0.30
N THR A 244 -2.53 7.40 1.20
CA THR A 244 -1.54 6.84 2.11
C THR A 244 -1.90 7.19 3.55
N ILE A 245 -1.96 6.20 4.43
CA ILE A 245 -2.21 6.37 5.86
C ILE A 245 -0.88 6.18 6.61
N THR A 246 -0.51 7.16 7.43
CA THR A 246 0.70 7.13 8.25
C THR A 246 0.35 7.32 9.72
N GLY A 247 1.22 6.84 10.62
CA GLY A 247 0.98 6.94 12.07
C GLY A 247 -0.15 6.05 12.56
N SER A 248 -0.65 6.32 13.76
CA SER A 248 -1.77 5.58 14.36
C SER A 248 -2.43 6.39 15.47
N GLY A 249 -3.69 6.09 15.80
CA GLY A 249 -4.45 6.78 16.83
C GLY A 249 -4.56 8.28 16.57
N ALA A 250 -4.19 9.12 17.53
CA ALA A 250 -4.22 10.58 17.38
C ALA A 250 -3.17 11.13 16.40
N ASP A 251 -2.10 10.37 16.17
CA ASP A 251 -1.02 10.74 15.24
C ASP A 251 -1.24 10.20 13.84
N GLU A 252 -2.36 9.53 13.58
CA GLU A 252 -2.72 9.08 12.23
C GLU A 252 -2.89 10.27 11.29
N ARG A 253 -2.37 10.15 10.07
CA ARG A 253 -2.58 11.12 9.00
C ARG A 253 -2.92 10.40 7.71
N MET A 254 -3.88 10.97 6.98
CA MET A 254 -4.33 10.50 5.68
C MET A 254 -3.86 11.50 4.62
N HIS A 255 -3.05 11.03 3.68
CA HIS A 255 -2.50 11.81 2.58
C HIS A 255 -3.19 11.39 1.29
N LEU A 256 -3.86 12.32 0.63
CA LEU A 256 -4.64 12.05 -0.59
C LEU A 256 -4.74 13.28 -1.46
N PHE A 257 -5.33 13.12 -2.63
CA PHE A 257 -5.73 14.22 -3.47
C PHE A 257 -7.23 14.52 -3.35
N GLY A 258 -7.56 15.81 -3.34
CA GLY A 258 -8.88 16.30 -3.66
C GLY A 258 -8.84 17.11 -4.95
N TYR A 259 -9.98 17.41 -5.55
CA TYR A 259 -10.06 18.29 -6.71
C TYR A 259 -11.32 19.16 -6.68
N ASP A 260 -11.26 20.30 -7.33
CA ASP A 260 -12.40 21.12 -7.69
C ASP A 260 -12.39 21.45 -9.19
N ARG A 261 -13.47 22.04 -9.69
CA ARG A 261 -13.60 22.41 -11.08
C ARG A 261 -13.77 23.90 -11.22
N ARG A 262 -13.09 24.47 -12.20
CA ARG A 262 -13.18 25.89 -12.52
C ARG A 262 -13.31 26.10 -14.03
N VAL A 263 -14.05 27.13 -14.41
CA VAL A 263 -14.04 27.60 -15.80
C VAL A 263 -12.77 28.40 -16.02
N SER A 264 -11.97 27.99 -17.00
CA SER A 264 -10.67 28.58 -17.31
C SER A 264 -10.51 28.82 -18.80
N ASP A 265 -9.70 29.84 -19.15
CA ASP A 265 -9.30 30.13 -20.53
C ASP A 265 -8.14 29.19 -20.91
N LEU A 266 -8.37 28.30 -21.88
CA LEU A 266 -7.37 27.38 -22.42
C LEU A 266 -6.78 27.87 -23.76
N SER A 267 -7.11 29.06 -24.23
CA SER A 267 -6.57 29.63 -25.49
C SER A 267 -5.03 29.70 -25.50
N PRO A 268 -4.32 29.92 -24.35
CA PRO A 268 -2.85 29.89 -24.34
C PRO A 268 -2.25 28.52 -24.71
N VAL A 269 -3.00 27.43 -24.55
CA VAL A 269 -2.58 26.05 -24.89
C VAL A 269 -3.35 25.51 -26.09
N GLY A 270 -4.04 26.38 -26.85
CA GLY A 270 -4.77 25.99 -28.06
C GLY A 270 -6.16 25.39 -27.81
N GLY A 271 -6.69 25.50 -26.60
CA GLY A 271 -8.04 25.06 -26.24
C GLY A 271 -9.08 26.18 -26.30
N PRO A 272 -10.34 25.92 -25.85
CA PRO A 272 -11.41 26.91 -25.78
C PRO A 272 -11.11 28.00 -24.73
N ASP A 273 -11.66 29.21 -24.93
CA ASP A 273 -11.53 30.36 -24.04
C ASP A 273 -12.38 30.26 -22.76
N ALA A 274 -13.27 29.28 -22.69
CA ALA A 274 -14.06 28.95 -21.49
C ALA A 274 -14.31 27.45 -21.41
N ALA A 275 -13.46 26.74 -20.68
CA ALA A 275 -13.56 25.29 -20.44
C ALA A 275 -13.69 25.00 -18.96
N GLU A 276 -14.57 24.06 -18.60
CA GLU A 276 -14.57 23.53 -17.24
C GLU A 276 -13.45 22.51 -17.09
N ILE A 277 -12.49 22.80 -16.23
CA ILE A 277 -11.33 21.96 -15.97
C ILE A 277 -11.23 21.62 -14.48
N ALA A 278 -10.70 20.44 -14.20
CA ALA A 278 -10.34 19.99 -12.85
C ALA A 278 -8.90 20.43 -12.53
N GLY A 279 -8.71 20.88 -11.31
CA GLY A 279 -7.40 21.11 -10.70
C GLY A 279 -7.34 20.50 -9.31
N HIS A 280 -6.19 19.96 -8.95
CA HIS A 280 -6.06 19.12 -7.77
C HIS A 280 -5.43 19.84 -6.60
N THR A 281 -5.68 19.27 -5.43
CA THR A 281 -5.20 19.72 -4.13
C THR A 281 -4.57 18.55 -3.39
N VAL A 282 -3.33 18.71 -2.93
CA VAL A 282 -2.68 17.78 -1.98
C VAL A 282 -3.23 18.05 -0.59
N LEU A 283 -3.72 16.99 0.07
CA LEU A 283 -4.34 17.04 1.38
C LEU A 283 -3.59 16.18 2.39
N ARG A 284 -3.43 16.70 3.62
CA ARG A 284 -3.16 15.90 4.81
C ARG A 284 -4.30 16.10 5.79
N LEU A 285 -5.01 14.99 6.09
CA LEU A 285 -6.16 15.00 6.99
C LEU A 285 -5.79 14.36 8.32
N ARG A 286 -6.45 14.83 9.38
CA ARG A 286 -6.46 14.20 10.70
C ARG A 286 -7.44 13.02 10.74
N PRO A 287 -7.42 12.19 11.80
CA PRO A 287 -8.33 11.05 11.94
C PRO A 287 -9.82 11.42 11.87
N ASP A 288 -10.18 12.65 12.24
CA ASP A 288 -11.55 13.19 12.19
C ASP A 288 -11.96 13.71 10.81
N GLY A 289 -11.07 13.61 9.80
CA GLY A 289 -11.28 14.10 8.44
C GLY A 289 -11.00 15.59 8.24
N SER A 290 -10.63 16.34 9.29
CA SER A 290 -10.29 17.76 9.15
C SER A 290 -8.93 17.93 8.48
N SER A 291 -8.81 18.98 7.62
CA SER A 291 -7.55 19.29 6.95
C SER A 291 -6.51 19.83 7.94
N GLU A 292 -5.31 19.29 7.89
CA GLU A 292 -4.13 19.80 8.58
C GLU A 292 -3.18 20.51 7.63
N PHE A 293 -3.13 20.06 6.37
CA PHE A 293 -2.35 20.68 5.30
C PHE A 293 -3.17 20.65 4.02
N THR A 294 -3.10 21.74 3.27
CA THR A 294 -3.78 21.91 1.98
C THR A 294 -2.84 22.65 1.04
N TRP A 295 -2.58 22.07 -0.13
CA TRP A 295 -1.77 22.68 -1.18
C TRP A 295 -2.52 22.58 -2.50
N SER A 296 -3.02 23.70 -2.98
CA SER A 296 -3.82 23.78 -4.20
C SER A 296 -2.94 23.91 -5.44
N GLY A 297 -3.13 23.05 -6.42
CA GLY A 297 -2.46 23.18 -7.73
C GLY A 297 -2.79 24.50 -8.42
N TRP A 298 -4.00 25.03 -8.22
CA TRP A 298 -4.38 26.33 -8.80
C TRP A 298 -3.50 27.52 -8.38
N ASP A 299 -2.88 27.43 -7.22
CA ASP A 299 -2.05 28.52 -6.67
C ASP A 299 -0.59 28.41 -7.09
N HIS A 300 -0.17 27.26 -7.64
CA HIS A 300 1.25 26.92 -7.84
C HIS A 300 1.59 26.43 -9.24
N LEU A 301 0.62 25.87 -9.95
CA LEU A 301 0.77 25.31 -11.30
C LEU A 301 0.07 26.23 -12.30
N ARG A 302 0.56 26.24 -13.52
CA ARG A 302 0.02 27.10 -14.57
C ARG A 302 -0.55 26.24 -15.70
N ILE A 303 -1.65 26.69 -16.29
CA ILE A 303 -2.26 26.02 -17.44
C ILE A 303 -1.27 25.95 -18.61
N GLU A 304 -0.43 26.96 -18.78
CA GLU A 304 0.61 27.02 -19.82
C GLU A 304 1.70 25.96 -19.65
N ASP A 305 1.84 25.38 -18.44
CA ASP A 305 2.77 24.28 -18.17
C ASP A 305 2.20 22.92 -18.61
N TRP A 306 0.95 22.88 -19.04
CA TRP A 306 0.29 21.68 -19.53
C TRP A 306 0.91 21.22 -20.87
N ILE A 307 1.57 20.08 -20.86
CA ILE A 307 2.25 19.54 -22.05
C ILE A 307 1.41 18.56 -22.85
N GLU A 308 0.37 17.98 -22.25
CA GLU A 308 -0.64 17.23 -22.96
C GLU A 308 -1.74 18.22 -23.39
N PRO A 309 -1.84 18.60 -24.67
CA PRO A 309 -2.79 19.63 -25.10
C PRO A 309 -4.24 19.18 -24.81
N PRO A 310 -5.15 20.11 -24.50
CA PRO A 310 -6.56 19.81 -24.40
C PRO A 310 -7.09 19.26 -25.75
N PRO A 311 -8.18 18.48 -25.76
CA PRO A 311 -8.78 18.02 -27.00
C PRO A 311 -9.05 19.22 -27.93
N PRO A 312 -8.76 19.11 -29.23
CA PRO A 312 -8.95 20.23 -30.18
C PRO A 312 -10.41 20.58 -30.42
N ASP A 313 -11.36 19.75 -29.96
CA ASP A 313 -12.79 20.00 -30.14
C ASP A 313 -13.35 20.88 -29.01
N PRO A 314 -13.63 22.19 -29.24
CA PRO A 314 -14.20 23.07 -28.23
C PRO A 314 -15.62 22.70 -27.82
N THR A 315 -16.29 21.77 -28.55
CA THR A 315 -17.61 21.25 -28.22
C THR A 315 -17.57 19.99 -27.40
N SER A 316 -16.37 19.46 -27.09
CA SER A 316 -16.18 18.27 -26.25
C SER A 316 -16.70 18.57 -24.84
N THR A 317 -17.68 17.78 -24.40
CA THR A 317 -18.17 17.77 -23.01
C THR A 317 -17.28 16.96 -22.09
N THR A 318 -16.15 16.46 -22.59
CA THR A 318 -15.18 15.71 -21.80
C THR A 318 -14.60 16.68 -20.78
N GLN A 319 -14.74 16.35 -19.52
CA GLN A 319 -14.12 17.10 -18.44
C GLN A 319 -12.61 17.01 -18.61
N LEU A 320 -11.98 18.16 -18.65
CA LEU A 320 -10.53 18.28 -18.80
C LEU A 320 -9.89 18.29 -17.43
N ASP A 321 -8.73 17.70 -17.34
CA ASP A 321 -7.95 17.54 -16.14
C ASP A 321 -6.52 18.02 -16.46
N PHE A 322 -6.16 19.22 -15.99
CA PHE A 322 -4.96 19.86 -16.50
C PHE A 322 -3.67 19.39 -15.83
N ASP A 323 -3.69 19.08 -14.54
CA ASP A 323 -2.51 18.69 -13.77
C ASP A 323 -2.40 17.17 -13.58
N HIS A 324 -3.49 16.46 -13.40
CA HIS A 324 -3.60 15.00 -13.29
C HIS A 324 -2.55 14.38 -12.37
N PRO A 325 -2.61 14.59 -11.04
CA PRO A 325 -1.69 13.94 -10.13
C PRO A 325 -2.00 12.44 -10.03
N ASN A 326 -0.99 11.61 -10.18
CA ASN A 326 -1.18 10.16 -10.18
C ASN A 326 -0.25 9.41 -9.22
N ALA A 327 0.56 10.14 -8.46
CA ALA A 327 1.32 9.60 -7.34
C ALA A 327 1.56 10.67 -6.28
N LEU A 328 1.34 10.28 -5.03
CA LEU A 328 1.66 11.06 -3.83
C LEU A 328 2.44 10.17 -2.87
N SER A 329 3.64 10.57 -2.52
CA SER A 329 4.43 9.86 -1.52
C SER A 329 5.14 10.83 -0.60
N LEU A 330 5.60 10.33 0.54
CA LEU A 330 6.48 11.06 1.43
C LEU A 330 7.94 10.70 1.09
N ASP A 331 8.79 11.73 1.03
CA ASP A 331 10.22 11.57 0.95
C ASP A 331 10.80 11.20 2.33
N LEU A 332 12.08 10.86 2.37
CA LEU A 332 12.80 10.48 3.59
C LEU A 332 12.85 11.60 4.66
N ASP A 333 12.67 12.85 4.25
CA ASP A 333 12.58 14.02 5.13
C ASP A 333 11.14 14.39 5.51
N GLY A 334 10.14 13.60 5.08
CA GLY A 334 8.72 13.82 5.34
C GLY A 334 8.03 14.82 4.40
N ASN A 335 8.74 15.36 3.41
CA ASN A 335 8.17 16.23 2.39
C ASN A 335 7.41 15.41 1.32
N TYR A 336 6.54 16.07 0.56
CA TYR A 336 5.77 15.39 -0.48
C TYR A 336 6.55 15.27 -1.78
N ILE A 337 6.40 14.12 -2.44
CA ILE A 337 6.75 13.88 -3.83
C ILE A 337 5.46 13.66 -4.60
N VAL A 338 5.18 14.51 -5.56
CA VAL A 338 3.96 14.47 -6.37
C VAL A 338 4.32 14.30 -7.84
N SER A 339 3.69 13.34 -8.49
CA SER A 339 3.79 13.14 -9.94
C SER A 339 2.58 13.76 -10.64
N TRP A 340 2.80 14.75 -11.48
CA TRP A 340 1.81 15.43 -12.30
C TRP A 340 1.90 14.91 -13.73
N ARG A 341 0.99 14.01 -14.11
CA ARG A 341 1.05 13.31 -15.41
C ARG A 341 0.98 14.28 -16.59
N ASN A 342 0.00 15.18 -16.57
CA ASN A 342 -0.26 16.06 -17.71
C ASN A 342 0.75 17.20 -17.82
N LEU A 343 1.49 17.48 -16.75
CA LEU A 343 2.61 18.40 -16.77
C LEU A 343 3.95 17.70 -17.09
N GLY A 344 3.99 16.35 -17.10
CA GLY A 344 5.22 15.57 -17.27
C GLY A 344 6.24 15.85 -16.16
N GLU A 345 5.78 16.13 -14.95
CA GLU A 345 6.60 16.69 -13.88
C GLU A 345 6.50 15.87 -12.60
N VAL A 346 7.59 15.79 -11.87
CA VAL A 346 7.65 15.36 -10.46
C VAL A 346 8.09 16.56 -9.62
N THR A 347 7.28 16.91 -8.61
CA THR A 347 7.53 18.05 -7.73
C THR A 347 7.74 17.60 -6.29
N LYS A 348 8.77 18.14 -5.62
CA LYS A 348 8.92 18.05 -4.18
C LYS A 348 8.35 19.29 -3.51
N ILE A 349 7.44 19.07 -2.54
CA ILE A 349 6.74 20.13 -1.81
C ILE A 349 7.07 19.99 -0.32
N ASP A 350 7.51 21.07 0.30
CA ASP A 350 7.71 21.13 1.75
C ASP A 350 6.38 20.93 2.47
N ALA A 351 6.31 19.89 3.30
CA ALA A 351 5.06 19.47 3.94
C ALA A 351 4.61 20.36 5.11
N GLN A 352 5.38 21.41 5.46
CA GLN A 352 5.03 22.38 6.50
C GLN A 352 4.64 23.73 5.90
N SER A 353 5.48 24.25 5.01
CA SER A 353 5.29 25.58 4.43
C SER A 353 4.48 25.58 3.13
N GLY A 354 4.41 24.45 2.42
CA GLY A 354 3.85 24.35 1.07
C GLY A 354 4.78 24.90 -0.02
N ALA A 355 6.01 25.29 0.31
CA ALA A 355 6.95 25.75 -0.70
C ALA A 355 7.39 24.63 -1.64
N ILE A 356 7.47 24.92 -2.93
CA ILE A 356 8.08 24.01 -3.89
C ILE A 356 9.58 23.96 -3.62
N VAL A 357 10.11 22.80 -3.29
CA VAL A 357 11.54 22.60 -3.02
C VAL A 357 12.31 22.42 -4.33
N TRP A 358 11.78 21.61 -5.25
CA TRP A 358 12.31 21.44 -6.60
C TRP A 358 11.25 20.85 -7.55
N ARG A 359 11.51 21.03 -8.86
CA ARG A 359 10.69 20.51 -9.96
C ARG A 359 11.59 19.76 -10.93
N LEU A 360 11.23 18.51 -11.26
CA LEU A 360 11.95 17.64 -12.19
C LEU A 360 11.03 17.25 -13.36
N GLY A 361 11.48 17.48 -14.57
CA GLY A 361 10.69 17.28 -15.78
C GLY A 361 9.71 18.42 -16.06
N GLY A 362 8.90 18.28 -17.11
CA GLY A 362 7.92 19.27 -17.51
C GLY A 362 8.51 20.61 -17.99
N ALA A 363 7.61 21.60 -18.11
CA ALA A 363 7.96 22.93 -18.60
C ALA A 363 8.88 23.72 -17.64
N ASN A 364 8.79 23.42 -16.35
CA ASN A 364 9.56 24.12 -15.29
C ASN A 364 10.70 23.27 -14.73
N ASN A 365 11.22 22.35 -15.52
CA ASN A 365 12.32 21.47 -15.11
C ASN A 365 13.55 22.26 -14.64
N GLN A 366 14.04 21.92 -13.45
CA GLN A 366 15.23 22.56 -12.84
C GLN A 366 16.47 21.66 -12.94
N PHE A 367 16.37 20.45 -13.47
CA PHE A 367 17.45 19.46 -13.48
C PHE A 367 17.98 19.21 -14.87
N THR A 368 19.25 18.87 -14.95
CA THR A 368 19.86 18.28 -16.15
C THR A 368 19.76 16.76 -16.02
N PHE A 369 19.15 16.10 -16.99
CA PHE A 369 19.19 14.65 -17.10
C PHE A 369 20.57 14.21 -17.59
N VAL A 370 21.23 13.35 -16.81
CA VAL A 370 22.57 12.83 -17.11
C VAL A 370 22.46 11.35 -17.43
N ASP A 371 23.18 10.88 -18.43
CA ASP A 371 23.21 9.49 -18.91
C ASP A 371 21.83 8.95 -19.33
N ASP A 372 20.84 9.80 -19.58
CA ASP A 372 19.54 9.46 -20.11
C ASP A 372 19.37 9.94 -21.57
N PRO A 373 19.45 9.01 -22.55
CA PRO A 373 19.35 9.37 -23.97
C PRO A 373 17.98 9.91 -24.37
N LEU A 374 16.92 9.66 -23.57
CA LEU A 374 15.58 10.19 -23.81
C LEU A 374 15.33 11.53 -23.10
N ASN A 375 16.33 12.02 -22.34
CA ASN A 375 16.29 13.30 -21.64
C ASN A 375 15.05 13.48 -20.73
N GLY A 376 14.73 12.45 -19.94
CA GLY A 376 13.64 12.45 -18.98
C GLY A 376 12.50 11.51 -19.35
N PHE A 377 11.35 11.77 -18.78
CA PHE A 377 10.15 10.92 -18.80
C PHE A 377 8.92 11.69 -19.31
N SER A 378 7.85 10.97 -19.61
CA SER A 378 6.58 11.59 -20.00
C SER A 378 5.37 10.78 -19.57
N ALA A 379 4.29 11.46 -19.15
CA ALA A 379 3.05 10.90 -18.65
C ALA A 379 3.26 9.84 -17.54
N GLN A 380 4.33 10.01 -16.77
CA GLN A 380 4.84 9.08 -15.77
C GLN A 380 3.81 8.77 -14.68
N HIS A 381 3.99 7.59 -14.05
CA HIS A 381 3.17 7.12 -12.92
C HIS A 381 4.07 6.63 -11.78
N TYR A 382 3.48 6.54 -10.59
CA TYR A 382 4.02 5.84 -9.43
C TYR A 382 5.42 6.32 -9.00
N ALA A 383 5.70 7.62 -9.04
CA ALA A 383 6.97 8.19 -8.59
C ALA A 383 7.17 7.99 -7.08
N ARG A 384 8.32 7.43 -6.68
CA ARG A 384 8.67 7.15 -5.27
C ARG A 384 10.15 7.40 -5.02
N ILE A 385 10.46 8.02 -3.87
CA ILE A 385 11.85 8.06 -3.39
C ILE A 385 12.16 6.74 -2.68
N LEU A 386 13.24 6.10 -3.11
CA LEU A 386 13.75 4.87 -2.50
C LEU A 386 14.56 5.16 -1.22
N PRO A 387 14.80 4.16 -0.36
CA PRO A 387 15.61 4.35 0.86
C PRO A 387 17.05 4.86 0.62
N ASN A 388 17.58 4.71 -0.59
CA ASN A 388 18.88 5.25 -1.00
C ASN A 388 18.82 6.72 -1.48
N GLY A 389 17.63 7.35 -1.48
CA GLY A 389 17.39 8.71 -1.95
C GLY A 389 17.16 8.84 -3.46
N HIS A 390 17.18 7.76 -4.21
CA HIS A 390 16.91 7.79 -5.65
C HIS A 390 15.41 7.87 -5.94
N LEU A 391 15.06 8.48 -7.06
CA LEU A 391 13.70 8.51 -7.59
C LEU A 391 13.48 7.32 -8.51
N LEU A 392 12.53 6.46 -8.17
CA LEU A 392 12.03 5.38 -9.03
C LEU A 392 10.67 5.76 -9.59
N LEU A 393 10.44 5.61 -10.91
CA LEU A 393 9.16 5.89 -11.54
C LEU A 393 8.88 5.00 -12.75
N TYR A 394 7.60 4.89 -13.07
CA TYR A 394 7.09 4.24 -14.26
C TYR A 394 6.90 5.30 -15.35
N ASP A 395 7.76 5.29 -16.37
CA ASP A 395 7.73 6.21 -17.49
C ASP A 395 6.84 5.62 -18.60
N ASN A 396 5.63 6.16 -18.77
CA ASN A 396 4.73 5.72 -19.82
C ASN A 396 5.25 6.04 -21.23
N GLY A 397 6.12 7.04 -21.34
CA GLY A 397 6.85 7.35 -22.56
C GLY A 397 5.97 7.83 -23.72
N THR A 398 4.86 8.49 -23.44
CA THR A 398 3.89 8.95 -24.45
C THR A 398 4.49 9.93 -25.45
N ARG A 399 5.53 10.64 -25.08
CA ARG A 399 6.25 11.63 -25.91
C ARG A 399 7.58 11.13 -26.46
N HIS A 400 7.99 9.93 -26.10
CA HIS A 400 9.18 9.32 -26.68
C HIS A 400 8.96 8.97 -28.17
N GLN A 401 10.05 8.90 -28.94
CA GLN A 401 10.02 8.55 -30.35
C GLN A 401 11.02 7.41 -30.63
N PRO A 402 10.54 6.18 -30.84
CA PRO A 402 9.15 5.71 -30.79
C PRO A 402 8.56 5.77 -29.38
N GLN A 403 7.21 5.76 -29.27
CA GLN A 403 6.54 5.64 -27.98
C GLN A 403 6.89 4.31 -27.33
N GLU A 404 7.39 4.36 -26.11
CA GLU A 404 7.86 3.17 -25.40
C GLU A 404 7.75 3.39 -23.89
N THR A 405 7.18 2.42 -23.19
CA THR A 405 7.14 2.41 -21.73
C THR A 405 8.43 1.81 -21.18
N ARG A 406 8.99 2.47 -20.17
CA ARG A 406 10.15 1.99 -19.40
C ARG A 406 9.98 2.27 -17.91
N VAL A 407 10.76 1.60 -17.10
CA VAL A 407 10.94 1.95 -15.68
C VAL A 407 12.32 2.54 -15.51
N VAL A 408 12.43 3.64 -14.76
CA VAL A 408 13.70 4.35 -14.56
C VAL A 408 13.97 4.65 -13.09
N GLU A 409 15.24 4.59 -12.71
CA GLU A 409 15.74 5.05 -11.41
C GLU A 409 16.77 6.16 -11.64
N TYR A 410 16.51 7.33 -11.05
CA TYR A 410 17.40 8.47 -11.10
C TYR A 410 18.06 8.74 -9.75
N ALA A 411 19.37 8.84 -9.71
CA ALA A 411 20.09 9.46 -8.60
C ALA A 411 19.94 10.98 -8.71
N LEU A 412 19.31 11.59 -7.70
CA LEU A 412 19.07 13.04 -7.68
C LEU A 412 20.17 13.75 -6.88
N ASP A 413 20.72 14.82 -7.46
CA ASP A 413 21.53 15.82 -6.75
C ASP A 413 20.84 17.18 -6.87
N PRO A 414 20.01 17.55 -5.88
CA PRO A 414 19.31 18.84 -5.90
C PRO A 414 20.25 20.05 -5.81
N ALA A 415 21.45 19.90 -5.24
CA ALA A 415 22.42 20.99 -5.14
C ALA A 415 23.12 21.27 -6.48
N ALA A 416 23.43 20.21 -7.22
CA ALA A 416 23.99 20.31 -8.56
C ALA A 416 22.93 20.44 -9.66
N HIS A 417 21.65 20.29 -9.32
CA HIS A 417 20.53 20.22 -10.26
C HIS A 417 20.73 19.15 -11.34
N THR A 418 21.11 17.92 -10.92
CA THR A 418 21.26 16.79 -11.82
C THR A 418 20.40 15.61 -11.44
N ALA A 419 19.86 14.91 -12.44
CA ALA A 419 19.13 13.64 -12.32
C ALA A 419 19.86 12.63 -13.20
N THR A 420 20.70 11.79 -12.59
CA THR A 420 21.49 10.79 -13.31
C THR A 420 20.73 9.48 -13.43
N LEU A 421 20.50 8.99 -14.65
CA LEU A 421 19.91 7.68 -14.86
C LEU A 421 20.91 6.60 -14.41
N VAL A 422 20.52 5.86 -13.37
CA VAL A 422 21.38 4.81 -12.77
C VAL A 422 20.89 3.40 -13.07
N TRP A 423 19.63 3.26 -13.42
CA TRP A 423 19.04 2.01 -13.84
C TRP A 423 17.80 2.24 -14.70
N GLU A 424 17.59 1.41 -15.71
CA GLU A 424 16.35 1.34 -16.48
C GLU A 424 16.00 -0.10 -16.84
N PHE A 425 14.70 -0.33 -17.06
CA PHE A 425 14.21 -1.58 -17.63
C PHE A 425 13.19 -1.30 -18.73
N ARG A 426 13.31 -2.04 -19.83
CA ARG A 426 12.37 -2.08 -20.96
C ARG A 426 12.01 -3.53 -21.22
N HIS A 427 10.72 -3.81 -21.28
CA HIS A 427 10.26 -5.18 -21.54
C HIS A 427 10.62 -5.62 -22.97
N THR A 428 10.92 -6.89 -23.14
CA THR A 428 11.20 -7.48 -24.46
C THR A 428 10.34 -8.74 -24.66
N PRO A 429 9.39 -8.74 -25.64
CA PRO A 429 9.07 -7.64 -26.57
C PRO A 429 8.51 -6.40 -25.87
N PRO A 430 8.60 -5.21 -26.50
CA PRO A 430 8.14 -3.97 -25.86
C PRO A 430 6.66 -4.01 -25.47
N ILE A 431 6.33 -3.57 -24.26
CA ILE A 431 4.98 -3.31 -23.78
C ILE A 431 4.81 -1.80 -23.67
N TYR A 432 3.88 -1.23 -24.44
CA TYR A 432 3.53 0.19 -24.34
C TYR A 432 2.21 0.37 -23.64
N THR A 433 2.18 1.24 -22.63
CA THR A 433 0.96 1.63 -21.91
C THR A 433 0.93 3.16 -21.78
N ALA A 434 -0.09 3.80 -22.39
CA ALA A 434 -0.21 5.26 -22.40
C ALA A 434 -0.62 5.84 -21.04
N TYR A 435 -1.23 5.05 -20.17
CA TYR A 435 -1.70 5.45 -18.83
C TYR A 435 -1.61 4.28 -17.87
N VAL A 436 -1.78 4.59 -16.58
CA VAL A 436 -1.70 3.69 -15.43
C VAL A 436 -0.31 3.04 -15.34
N GLY A 437 -0.11 2.16 -14.41
CA GLY A 437 1.15 1.48 -14.20
C GLY A 437 1.70 1.70 -12.79
N SER A 438 2.57 0.78 -12.38
CA SER A 438 3.17 0.81 -11.05
C SER A 438 4.55 0.19 -11.08
N VAL A 439 5.40 0.62 -10.13
CA VAL A 439 6.73 0.06 -9.96
C VAL A 439 7.10 0.03 -8.48
N GLN A 440 7.69 -1.05 -8.02
CA GLN A 440 8.16 -1.22 -6.64
C GLN A 440 9.54 -1.84 -6.62
N ARG A 441 10.46 -1.25 -5.84
CA ARG A 441 11.70 -1.93 -5.45
C ARG A 441 11.37 -2.85 -4.27
N LEU A 442 11.61 -4.14 -4.43
CA LEU A 442 11.36 -5.14 -3.41
C LEU A 442 12.55 -5.25 -2.44
N ALA A 443 12.32 -5.79 -1.24
CA ALA A 443 13.37 -6.01 -0.25
C ALA A 443 14.48 -6.97 -0.75
N SER A 444 14.18 -7.83 -1.71
CA SER A 444 15.16 -8.68 -2.41
C SER A 444 16.14 -7.90 -3.30
N GLY A 445 15.86 -6.64 -3.61
CA GLY A 445 16.53 -5.84 -4.62
C GLY A 445 15.90 -5.96 -6.02
N ASN A 446 15.00 -6.92 -6.24
CA ASN A 446 14.25 -7.02 -7.49
C ASN A 446 13.29 -5.83 -7.64
N THR A 447 12.82 -5.59 -8.86
CA THR A 447 11.82 -4.57 -9.17
C THR A 447 10.57 -5.23 -9.70
N ALA A 448 9.44 -5.03 -9.02
CA ALA A 448 8.13 -5.43 -9.51
C ALA A 448 7.54 -4.29 -10.34
N ILE A 449 7.04 -4.62 -11.54
CA ILE A 449 6.50 -3.69 -12.53
C ILE A 449 5.10 -4.15 -12.90
N GLY A 450 4.12 -3.25 -12.80
CA GLY A 450 2.74 -3.52 -13.23
C GLY A 450 2.38 -2.70 -14.46
N TYR A 451 2.16 -3.36 -15.60
CA TYR A 451 1.66 -2.78 -16.84
C TYR A 451 0.13 -2.81 -16.83
N GLY A 452 -0.47 -1.95 -16.00
CA GLY A 452 -1.88 -2.04 -15.63
C GLY A 452 -2.84 -2.06 -16.81
N PHE A 453 -2.57 -1.30 -17.89
CA PHE A 453 -3.41 -1.31 -19.09
C PHE A 453 -3.33 -2.64 -19.86
N ALA A 454 -2.20 -3.31 -19.79
CA ALA A 454 -1.97 -4.61 -20.42
C ALA A 454 -2.40 -5.81 -19.55
N GLY A 455 -2.74 -5.57 -18.27
CA GLY A 455 -2.99 -6.66 -17.33
C GLY A 455 -1.77 -7.54 -17.08
N HIS A 456 -0.57 -6.99 -17.26
CA HIS A 456 0.69 -7.72 -17.18
C HIS A 456 1.53 -7.23 -16.00
N ALA A 457 2.22 -8.15 -15.34
CA ALA A 457 3.20 -7.82 -14.31
C ALA A 457 4.50 -8.55 -14.57
N THR A 458 5.62 -7.90 -14.25
CA THR A 458 6.97 -8.46 -14.39
C THR A 458 7.75 -8.20 -13.10
N GLU A 459 8.51 -9.18 -12.63
CA GLU A 459 9.53 -9.00 -11.60
C GLU A 459 10.90 -9.18 -12.25
N VAL A 460 11.76 -8.15 -12.12
CA VAL A 460 13.10 -8.15 -12.71
C VAL A 460 14.17 -8.07 -11.63
N THR A 461 15.27 -8.77 -11.84
CA THR A 461 16.46 -8.72 -10.98
C THR A 461 17.22 -7.40 -11.16
N PRO A 462 18.13 -7.03 -10.26
CA PRO A 462 18.91 -5.78 -10.39
C PRO A 462 19.70 -5.66 -11.68
N ASP A 463 20.11 -6.80 -12.30
CA ASP A 463 20.80 -6.84 -13.58
C ASP A 463 19.87 -6.74 -14.79
N GLY A 464 18.55 -6.59 -14.59
CA GLY A 464 17.56 -6.46 -15.65
C GLY A 464 17.03 -7.77 -16.21
N SER A 465 17.39 -8.93 -15.63
CA SER A 465 16.85 -10.22 -16.05
C SER A 465 15.43 -10.40 -15.53
N VAL A 466 14.51 -10.94 -16.35
CA VAL A 466 13.15 -11.26 -15.94
C VAL A 466 13.17 -12.51 -15.08
N ALA A 467 12.72 -12.37 -13.81
CA ALA A 467 12.61 -13.46 -12.85
C ALA A 467 11.22 -14.11 -12.86
N TRP A 468 10.17 -13.29 -13.07
CA TRP A 468 8.79 -13.73 -13.05
C TRP A 468 7.91 -12.80 -13.88
N GLU A 469 6.86 -13.38 -14.45
CA GLU A 469 5.82 -12.66 -15.17
C GLU A 469 4.44 -13.21 -14.84
N ALA A 470 3.41 -12.37 -14.97
CA ALA A 470 2.01 -12.75 -14.81
C ALA A 470 1.12 -11.99 -15.80
N ASP A 471 0.23 -12.73 -16.45
CA ASP A 471 -0.82 -12.19 -17.30
C ASP A 471 -2.19 -12.36 -16.60
N LEU A 472 -2.77 -11.25 -16.20
CA LEU A 472 -4.09 -11.19 -15.58
C LEU A 472 -5.15 -11.01 -16.67
N GLN A 473 -6.06 -11.96 -16.76
CA GLN A 473 -7.11 -11.98 -17.77
C GLN A 473 -8.49 -12.17 -17.14
N VAL A 474 -9.50 -11.59 -17.79
CA VAL A 474 -10.91 -11.84 -17.51
C VAL A 474 -11.55 -12.35 -18.81
N ASP A 475 -12.17 -13.53 -18.75
CA ASP A 475 -12.73 -14.22 -19.94
C ASP A 475 -11.70 -14.39 -21.08
N GLY A 476 -10.45 -14.67 -20.73
CA GLY A 476 -9.34 -14.84 -21.69
C GLY A 476 -8.85 -13.56 -22.38
N LYS A 477 -9.24 -12.39 -21.88
CA LYS A 477 -8.76 -11.08 -22.37
C LYS A 477 -7.97 -10.37 -21.29
N PRO A 478 -6.88 -9.65 -21.65
CA PRO A 478 -6.14 -8.82 -20.69
C PRO A 478 -7.08 -7.93 -19.90
N SER A 479 -6.89 -7.89 -18.57
CA SER A 479 -7.69 -7.07 -17.66
C SER A 479 -7.01 -5.74 -17.43
N LEU A 480 -7.70 -4.63 -17.74
CA LEU A 480 -7.25 -3.33 -17.32
C LEU A 480 -7.34 -3.22 -15.79
N VAL A 481 -6.21 -2.89 -15.15
CA VAL A 481 -6.13 -2.59 -13.72
C VAL A 481 -5.36 -1.30 -13.51
N TYR A 482 -5.69 -0.56 -12.45
CA TYR A 482 -4.99 0.70 -12.18
C TYR A 482 -3.52 0.46 -11.79
N ARG A 483 -3.28 -0.46 -10.86
CA ARG A 483 -1.96 -0.86 -10.37
C ARG A 483 -1.90 -2.36 -10.11
N LEU A 484 -0.71 -2.93 -10.27
CA LEU A 484 -0.34 -4.27 -9.79
C LEU A 484 0.79 -4.07 -8.78
N VAL A 485 0.52 -4.28 -7.49
CA VAL A 485 1.44 -3.96 -6.38
C VAL A 485 1.72 -5.20 -5.57
N ARG A 486 2.98 -5.40 -5.18
CA ARG A 486 3.38 -6.54 -4.33
C ARG A 486 3.18 -6.21 -2.86
N ILE A 487 2.74 -7.21 -2.09
CA ILE A 487 2.70 -7.18 -0.62
C ILE A 487 3.32 -8.45 -0.06
N GLY A 488 4.02 -8.36 1.06
CA GLY A 488 4.68 -9.51 1.69
C GLY A 488 3.73 -10.40 2.49
N SER A 489 2.62 -9.84 3.00
CA SER A 489 1.68 -10.57 3.87
C SER A 489 0.26 -10.03 3.76
N LEU A 490 -0.74 -10.92 3.87
CA LEU A 490 -2.15 -10.54 3.98
C LEU A 490 -2.54 -10.09 5.40
N TYR A 491 -1.75 -10.44 6.42
CA TYR A 491 -2.10 -10.21 7.83
C TYR A 491 -1.67 -8.86 8.37
N ARG A 492 -0.57 -8.31 7.84
CA ARG A 492 0.04 -7.08 8.30
C ARG A 492 0.85 -6.46 7.18
N TYR A 493 1.05 -5.15 7.25
CA TYR A 493 1.99 -4.49 6.36
C TYR A 493 3.39 -5.12 6.50
N GLN A 494 3.94 -5.50 5.37
CA GLN A 494 5.28 -6.03 5.25
C GLN A 494 5.77 -5.69 3.85
N ASP A 495 6.90 -5.01 3.75
CA ASP A 495 7.55 -4.76 2.47
C ASP A 495 7.91 -6.10 1.83
N PRO A 496 7.53 -6.31 0.57
CA PRO A 496 7.71 -7.56 -0.16
C PRO A 496 9.16 -7.83 -0.57
#